data_e0d2c02a09371d1c28c59db86cd202a4
#
_entry.id   e0d2c02a09371d1c28c59db86cd202a4
#
_cell.length_a   1.000
_cell.length_b   1.000
_cell.length_c   1.000
_cell.angle_alpha   90.00
_cell.angle_beta   90.00
_cell.angle_gamma   90.00
#
_symmetry.space_group_name_H-M   'P 1'
#
loop_
_entity.id
_entity.type
_entity.pdbx_description
1 polymer ?
#
loop_
_entity_poly.entity_id
_entity_poly.type
_entity_poly.pdbx_seq_one_letter_code
_entity_poly.pdbx_strand_id
1 'polypeptide(L)'
;MALSKAPRVNHEESFCWLLYSIFFIAKEDLIMISSNQLIQMACELCSLVEAGESVDGNMAVVGINLLNNLIADLNSKNYIVMQNATIDVPCRRLTWFVKGGDAERDAVDMYPPETINDVARSFGNRFIPLQPGDPMAISMTNCIGIPHTWTYSRELEDYEEEGVVKQRLVGKLELDGRASGKIRVFYNRPLPKYELDSVIYLSDLYNNMLLQGLCYNLCIYYKLADYKDAFETEFEKAKAAIKRSNVTARMLQRNSARFGDYRDMYAAALSPDATF
;
A
#
# COMPACT_ATOMS: atom_id res chain seq x y z
N MET A 1 63.02 -11.87 -20.35
CA MET A 1 62.13 -10.74 -19.96
C MET A 1 60.70 -11.12 -20.35
N ALA A 2 59.94 -11.61 -19.40
CA ALA A 2 58.56 -12.03 -19.62
C ALA A 2 57.63 -10.97 -19.02
N LEU A 3 56.87 -10.29 -19.87
CA LEU A 3 55.83 -9.31 -19.46
C LEU A 3 54.60 -10.07 -18.97
N SER A 4 54.33 -9.96 -17.68
CA SER A 4 53.12 -10.42 -17.02
C SER A 4 51.90 -9.66 -17.55
N LYS A 5 50.95 -10.38 -18.18
CA LYS A 5 49.65 -9.87 -18.54
C LYS A 5 48.79 -9.76 -17.27
N ALA A 6 48.38 -8.54 -16.91
CA ALA A 6 47.39 -8.30 -15.89
C ALA A 6 46.02 -8.89 -16.29
N PRO A 7 45.23 -9.46 -15.36
CA PRO A 7 43.92 -10.00 -15.68
C PRO A 7 42.93 -8.87 -16.05
N ARG A 8 42.21 -9.04 -17.16
CA ARG A 8 41.09 -8.15 -17.54
C ARG A 8 39.94 -8.38 -16.55
N VAL A 9 39.65 -7.36 -15.79
CA VAL A 9 38.44 -7.32 -14.95
C VAL A 9 37.22 -7.22 -15.88
N ASN A 10 36.36 -8.23 -15.83
CA ASN A 10 35.08 -8.22 -16.56
C ASN A 10 34.16 -7.15 -15.98
N HIS A 11 33.88 -6.12 -16.76
CA HIS A 11 33.00 -5.02 -16.38
C HIS A 11 31.55 -5.48 -16.10
N GLU A 12 31.10 -6.63 -16.61
CA GLU A 12 29.76 -7.18 -16.36
C GLU A 12 29.59 -7.74 -14.95
N GLU A 13 30.63 -8.35 -14.38
CA GLU A 13 30.59 -8.84 -13.00
C GLU A 13 30.55 -7.70 -11.99
N SER A 14 31.24 -6.59 -12.25
CA SER A 14 31.21 -5.40 -11.37
C SER A 14 29.82 -4.76 -11.31
N PHE A 15 29.06 -4.78 -12.42
CA PHE A 15 27.72 -4.21 -12.48
C PHE A 15 26.70 -5.08 -11.73
N CYS A 16 26.82 -6.41 -11.78
CA CYS A 16 25.99 -7.34 -11.02
C CYS A 16 26.24 -7.21 -9.51
N TRP A 17 27.49 -7.03 -9.06
CA TRP A 17 27.83 -6.81 -7.66
C TRP A 17 27.32 -5.46 -7.14
N LEU A 18 27.33 -4.42 -7.97
CA LEU A 18 26.77 -3.11 -7.60
C LEU A 18 25.25 -3.15 -7.49
N LEU A 19 24.56 -3.84 -8.39
CA LEU A 19 23.12 -4.06 -8.30
C LEU A 19 22.76 -4.95 -7.09
N TYR A 20 23.55 -5.97 -6.79
CA TYR A 20 23.35 -6.82 -5.60
C TYR A 20 23.61 -6.04 -4.31
N SER A 21 24.61 -5.16 -4.29
CA SER A 21 24.88 -4.27 -3.14
C SER A 21 23.80 -3.23 -2.95
N ILE A 22 23.25 -2.66 -4.03
CA ILE A 22 22.11 -1.71 -3.95
C ILE A 22 20.85 -2.42 -3.50
N PHE A 23 20.64 -3.67 -3.90
CA PHE A 23 19.49 -4.48 -3.43
C PHE A 23 19.65 -4.95 -1.98
N PHE A 24 20.90 -5.11 -1.51
CA PHE A 24 21.19 -5.51 -0.12
C PHE A 24 21.21 -4.32 0.86
N ILE A 25 21.51 -3.11 0.39
CA ILE A 25 21.45 -1.86 1.18
C ILE A 25 19.97 -1.38 1.34
N ALA A 26 19.07 -1.82 0.46
CA ALA A 26 17.62 -1.57 0.59
C ALA A 26 16.89 -2.57 1.52
N LYS A 27 17.61 -3.38 2.30
CA LYS A 27 17.07 -3.96 3.53
C LYS A 27 17.08 -2.84 4.58
N GLU A 28 16.19 -1.85 4.39
CA GLU A 28 15.79 -0.96 5.48
C GLU A 28 15.49 -1.88 6.67
N ASP A 29 16.25 -1.75 7.73
CA ASP A 29 15.98 -2.44 8.98
C ASP A 29 14.57 -2.01 9.40
N LEU A 30 13.60 -2.87 9.13
CA LEU A 30 12.25 -2.73 9.65
C LEU A 30 12.37 -2.82 11.17
N ILE A 31 12.47 -1.68 11.81
CA ILE A 31 12.48 -1.63 13.26
C ILE A 31 11.10 -2.06 13.72
N MET A 32 11.04 -3.23 14.31
CA MET A 32 9.84 -3.74 14.95
C MET A 32 9.65 -2.99 16.26
N ILE A 33 8.67 -2.10 16.29
CA ILE A 33 8.27 -1.39 17.51
C ILE A 33 6.89 -1.89 17.95
N SER A 34 6.70 -2.16 19.23
CA SER A 34 5.37 -2.46 19.73
C SER A 34 4.55 -1.19 19.93
N SER A 35 3.22 -1.30 19.81
CA SER A 35 2.33 -0.17 20.07
C SER A 35 2.55 0.41 21.47
N ASN A 36 2.79 -0.45 22.46
CA ASN A 36 3.08 -0.04 23.82
C ASN A 36 4.40 0.74 23.93
N GLN A 37 5.45 0.29 23.22
CA GLN A 37 6.73 1.03 23.17
C GLN A 37 6.56 2.40 22.51
N LEU A 38 5.77 2.49 21.42
CA LEU A 38 5.51 3.75 20.77
C LEU A 38 4.75 4.73 21.69
N ILE A 39 3.77 4.23 22.45
CA ILE A 39 3.01 5.00 23.43
C ILE A 39 3.93 5.45 24.57
N GLN A 40 4.78 4.54 25.09
CA GLN A 40 5.77 4.84 26.11
C GLN A 40 6.67 6.00 25.69
N MET A 41 7.28 5.88 24.50
CA MET A 41 8.15 6.94 23.96
C MET A 41 7.41 8.27 23.78
N ALA A 42 6.16 8.24 23.33
CA ALA A 42 5.37 9.46 23.18
C ALA A 42 5.05 10.12 24.53
N CYS A 43 4.73 9.34 25.56
CA CYS A 43 4.48 9.85 26.91
C CYS A 43 5.74 10.45 27.55
N GLU A 44 6.89 9.82 27.36
CA GLU A 44 8.19 10.35 27.83
C GLU A 44 8.55 11.67 27.11
N LEU A 45 8.37 11.74 25.79
CA LEU A 45 8.62 12.97 25.02
C LEU A 45 7.70 14.12 25.42
N CYS A 46 6.45 13.81 25.79
CA CYS A 46 5.50 14.80 26.30
C CYS A 46 5.69 15.12 27.78
N SER A 47 6.70 14.55 28.45
CA SER A 47 6.93 14.68 29.89
C SER A 47 5.73 14.27 30.76
N LEU A 48 4.93 13.34 30.29
CA LEU A 48 3.79 12.77 31.03
C LEU A 48 4.24 11.68 32.00
N VAL A 49 5.37 11.05 31.71
CA VAL A 49 6.07 10.08 32.56
C VAL A 49 7.57 10.40 32.56
N GLU A 50 8.26 10.03 33.64
CA GLU A 50 9.71 10.15 33.73
C GLU A 50 10.39 9.07 32.85
N ALA A 51 11.59 9.37 32.37
CA ALA A 51 12.33 8.44 31.53
C ALA A 51 12.60 7.11 32.27
N GLY A 52 12.10 6.01 31.71
CA GLY A 52 12.20 4.68 32.27
C GLY A 52 11.09 4.30 33.27
N GLU A 53 10.13 5.18 33.50
CA GLU A 53 8.91 4.86 34.24
C GLU A 53 7.89 4.26 33.27
N SER A 54 7.19 3.19 33.70
CA SER A 54 6.17 2.56 32.88
C SER A 54 4.88 3.40 32.81
N VAL A 55 4.30 3.47 31.62
CA VAL A 55 2.99 4.13 31.42
C VAL A 55 1.89 3.41 32.20
N ASP A 56 1.07 4.18 32.94
CA ASP A 56 -0.09 3.64 33.64
C ASP A 56 -1.12 3.04 32.67
N GLY A 57 -1.83 1.99 33.12
CA GLY A 57 -2.80 1.28 32.30
C GLY A 57 -3.89 2.17 31.67
N ASN A 58 -4.36 3.18 32.41
CA ASN A 58 -5.33 4.15 31.86
C ASN A 58 -4.72 5.01 30.75
N MET A 59 -3.48 5.45 30.95
CA MET A 59 -2.75 6.25 29.98
C MET A 59 -2.43 5.42 28.73
N ALA A 60 -2.08 4.13 28.88
CA ALA A 60 -1.89 3.21 27.77
C ALA A 60 -3.16 3.02 26.93
N VAL A 61 -4.33 2.89 27.56
CA VAL A 61 -5.63 2.83 26.88
C VAL A 61 -5.94 4.13 26.13
N VAL A 62 -5.65 5.27 26.72
CA VAL A 62 -5.79 6.57 26.02
C VAL A 62 -4.83 6.62 24.84
N GLY A 63 -3.57 6.26 25.03
CA GLY A 63 -2.54 6.25 23.99
C GLY A 63 -2.91 5.39 22.79
N ILE A 64 -3.39 4.16 23.02
CA ILE A 64 -3.78 3.27 21.91
C ILE A 64 -5.01 3.80 21.14
N ASN A 65 -5.96 4.42 21.84
CA ASN A 65 -7.12 5.02 21.18
C ASN A 65 -6.71 6.23 20.32
N LEU A 66 -5.82 7.09 20.83
CA LEU A 66 -5.29 8.23 20.07
C LEU A 66 -4.44 7.78 18.88
N LEU A 67 -3.64 6.72 19.04
CA LEU A 67 -2.88 6.09 17.95
C LEU A 67 -3.83 5.56 16.85
N ASN A 68 -4.86 4.83 17.22
CA ASN A 68 -5.83 4.30 16.26
C ASN A 68 -6.63 5.40 15.54
N ASN A 69 -6.96 6.48 16.22
CA ASN A 69 -7.61 7.64 15.61
C ASN A 69 -6.66 8.35 14.63
N LEU A 70 -5.39 8.51 15.01
CA LEU A 70 -4.35 9.05 14.12
C LEU A 70 -4.20 8.20 12.85
N ILE A 71 -4.13 6.88 12.99
CA ILE A 71 -4.04 5.94 11.87
C ILE A 71 -5.27 6.03 10.97
N ALA A 72 -6.47 6.14 11.54
CA ALA A 72 -7.70 6.31 10.78
C ALA A 72 -7.69 7.62 9.96
N ASP A 73 -7.24 8.72 10.56
CA ASP A 73 -7.08 10.00 9.86
C ASP A 73 -6.04 9.93 8.72
N LEU A 74 -4.90 9.30 8.99
CA LEU A 74 -3.86 9.11 7.97
C LEU A 74 -4.31 8.19 6.83
N ASN A 75 -5.04 7.13 7.12
CA ASN A 75 -5.63 6.24 6.13
C ASN A 75 -6.64 7.01 5.25
N SER A 76 -7.54 7.81 5.86
CA SER A 76 -8.56 8.58 5.12
C SER A 76 -7.96 9.60 4.17
N LYS A 77 -6.80 10.15 4.50
CA LYS A 77 -6.07 11.15 3.70
C LYS A 77 -5.08 10.52 2.72
N ASN A 78 -5.01 9.20 2.61
CA ASN A 78 -4.06 8.46 1.76
C ASN A 78 -2.59 8.84 1.99
N TYR A 79 -2.22 9.25 3.20
CA TYR A 79 -0.82 9.53 3.54
C TYR A 79 0.01 8.26 3.63
N ILE A 80 -0.59 7.14 4.06
CA ILE A 80 0.09 5.88 4.21
C ILE A 80 -0.07 5.07 2.92
N VAL A 81 0.85 5.27 1.98
CA VAL A 81 0.87 4.56 0.68
C VAL A 81 1.66 3.26 0.74
N MET A 82 2.09 2.85 1.92
CA MET A 82 3.11 1.81 2.08
C MET A 82 2.70 0.40 1.75
N GLN A 83 1.45 0.11 1.63
CA GLN A 83 1.06 -1.26 1.36
C GLN A 83 0.38 -1.35 0.00
N ASN A 84 1.18 -1.21 -1.06
CA ASN A 84 0.78 -1.74 -2.36
C ASN A 84 0.58 -3.25 -2.19
N ALA A 85 -0.63 -3.63 -1.85
CA ALA A 85 -1.02 -5.02 -1.79
C ALA A 85 -1.50 -5.45 -3.17
N THR A 86 -1.29 -6.70 -3.47
CA THR A 86 -1.79 -7.30 -4.71
C THR A 86 -2.65 -8.51 -4.39
N ILE A 87 -3.71 -8.68 -5.16
CA ILE A 87 -4.53 -9.88 -5.11
C ILE A 87 -4.79 -10.38 -6.53
N ASP A 88 -4.63 -11.69 -6.73
CA ASP A 88 -4.94 -12.34 -7.99
C ASP A 88 -6.36 -12.92 -7.91
N VAL A 89 -7.24 -12.47 -8.79
CA VAL A 89 -8.63 -12.94 -8.86
C VAL A 89 -8.94 -13.45 -10.28
N PRO A 90 -9.95 -14.32 -10.46
CA PRO A 90 -10.36 -14.75 -11.80
C PRO A 90 -10.72 -13.56 -12.69
N CYS A 91 -10.36 -13.63 -13.97
CA CYS A 91 -10.68 -12.58 -14.94
C CYS A 91 -12.17 -12.64 -15.32
N ARG A 92 -13.01 -12.08 -14.48
CA ARG A 92 -14.46 -11.98 -14.67
C ARG A 92 -14.83 -10.55 -15.04
N ARG A 93 -15.97 -10.37 -15.70
CA ARG A 93 -16.50 -9.03 -15.98
C ARG A 93 -16.77 -8.26 -14.71
N LEU A 94 -17.19 -8.94 -13.65
CA LEU A 94 -17.56 -8.37 -12.36
C LEU A 94 -16.91 -9.17 -11.25
N THR A 95 -16.18 -8.48 -10.39
CA THR A 95 -15.58 -9.05 -9.18
C THR A 95 -16.02 -8.22 -7.98
N TRP A 96 -16.55 -8.90 -6.98
CA TRP A 96 -17.02 -8.30 -5.75
C TRP A 96 -16.00 -8.49 -4.62
N PHE A 97 -15.84 -7.48 -3.79
CA PHE A 97 -15.03 -7.51 -2.57
C PHE A 97 -15.96 -7.27 -1.39
N VAL A 98 -16.12 -8.26 -0.54
CA VAL A 98 -17.06 -8.23 0.59
C VAL A 98 -16.41 -8.89 1.79
N LYS A 99 -16.35 -8.19 2.93
CA LYS A 99 -15.85 -8.81 4.16
C LYS A 99 -16.84 -9.86 4.68
N GLY A 100 -16.34 -11.07 4.95
CA GLY A 100 -17.15 -12.23 5.25
C GLY A 100 -17.55 -13.03 4.00
N GLY A 101 -17.17 -12.55 2.81
CA GLY A 101 -17.54 -13.18 1.53
C GLY A 101 -19.00 -12.97 1.15
N ASP A 102 -19.37 -13.49 0.01
CA ASP A 102 -20.74 -13.62 -0.48
C ASP A 102 -20.75 -14.77 -1.47
N ALA A 103 -21.27 -15.92 -1.03
CA ALA A 103 -21.24 -17.15 -1.81
C ALA A 103 -22.09 -17.07 -3.10
N GLU A 104 -23.17 -16.29 -3.09
CA GLU A 104 -24.05 -16.14 -4.26
C GLU A 104 -23.33 -15.36 -5.38
N ARG A 105 -22.48 -14.40 -5.02
CA ARG A 105 -21.70 -13.59 -5.95
C ARG A 105 -20.30 -14.10 -6.20
N ASP A 106 -19.87 -15.16 -5.51
CA ASP A 106 -18.48 -15.64 -5.51
C ASP A 106 -17.49 -14.49 -5.22
N ALA A 107 -17.84 -13.72 -4.18
CA ALA A 107 -17.11 -12.51 -3.79
C ALA A 107 -15.80 -12.87 -3.09
N VAL A 108 -14.81 -12.00 -3.29
CA VAL A 108 -13.52 -12.09 -2.59
C VAL A 108 -13.72 -11.68 -1.14
N ASP A 109 -13.40 -12.58 -0.19
CA ASP A 109 -13.49 -12.28 1.24
C ASP A 109 -12.37 -11.32 1.66
N MET A 110 -12.66 -10.04 1.56
CA MET A 110 -11.81 -8.99 2.09
C MET A 110 -12.58 -7.68 2.26
N TYR A 111 -12.07 -6.80 3.11
CA TYR A 111 -12.59 -5.43 3.12
C TYR A 111 -12.38 -4.76 1.76
N PRO A 112 -13.43 -4.13 1.19
CA PRO A 112 -13.31 -3.39 -0.06
C PRO A 112 -12.20 -2.35 0.02
N PRO A 113 -11.21 -2.37 -0.89
CA PRO A 113 -10.17 -1.35 -0.93
C PRO A 113 -10.77 0.05 -1.04
N GLU A 114 -10.16 1.05 -0.42
CA GLU A 114 -10.59 2.43 -0.65
C GLU A 114 -10.36 2.86 -2.09
N THR A 115 -9.22 2.48 -2.63
CA THR A 115 -8.84 2.76 -4.01
C THR A 115 -8.09 1.56 -4.60
N ILE A 116 -8.35 1.30 -5.87
CA ILE A 116 -7.52 0.42 -6.69
C ILE A 116 -6.54 1.31 -7.46
N ASN A 117 -5.26 0.99 -7.36
CA ASN A 117 -4.20 1.76 -8.02
C ASN A 117 -4.04 1.36 -9.48
N ASP A 118 -4.13 0.05 -9.74
CA ASP A 118 -3.95 -0.51 -11.05
C ASP A 118 -4.57 -1.91 -11.14
N VAL A 119 -4.89 -2.34 -12.35
CA VAL A 119 -5.35 -3.70 -12.65
C VAL A 119 -4.58 -4.22 -13.85
N ALA A 120 -4.04 -5.43 -13.76
CA ALA A 120 -3.34 -6.07 -14.85
C ALA A 120 -3.91 -7.48 -15.11
N ARG A 121 -4.06 -7.87 -16.36
CA ARG A 121 -4.47 -9.23 -16.73
C ARG A 121 -3.27 -10.14 -16.96
N SER A 122 -3.41 -11.41 -16.66
CA SER A 122 -2.38 -12.40 -16.99
C SER A 122 -2.41 -12.75 -18.49
N PHE A 123 -1.22 -12.84 -19.06
CA PHE A 123 -1.01 -13.34 -20.43
C PHE A 123 0.25 -14.21 -20.43
N GLY A 124 0.10 -15.51 -20.44
CA GLY A 124 1.20 -16.43 -20.18
C GLY A 124 1.86 -16.16 -18.81
N ASN A 125 3.15 -15.91 -18.80
CA ASN A 125 3.94 -15.58 -17.61
C ASN A 125 4.02 -14.06 -17.31
N ARG A 126 3.28 -13.24 -18.03
CA ARG A 126 3.33 -11.78 -17.90
C ARG A 126 1.99 -11.20 -17.46
N PHE A 127 2.03 -10.01 -16.90
CA PHE A 127 0.85 -9.22 -16.60
C PHE A 127 0.82 -7.98 -17.50
N ILE A 128 -0.31 -7.78 -18.19
CA ILE A 128 -0.53 -6.64 -19.08
C ILE A 128 -1.45 -5.67 -18.34
N PRO A 129 -1.04 -4.41 -18.11
CA PRO A 129 -1.87 -3.43 -17.42
C PRO A 129 -3.12 -3.11 -18.24
N LEU A 130 -4.24 -2.93 -17.54
CA LEU A 130 -5.49 -2.45 -18.09
C LEU A 130 -5.61 -0.95 -17.83
N GLN A 131 -6.32 -0.22 -18.67
CA GLN A 131 -6.53 1.21 -18.49
C GLN A 131 -7.77 1.47 -17.60
N PRO A 132 -7.76 2.47 -16.70
CA PRO A 132 -8.98 2.91 -16.07
C PRO A 132 -9.94 3.48 -17.11
N GLY A 133 -11.20 3.06 -17.06
CA GLY A 133 -12.23 3.43 -18.02
C GLY A 133 -13.38 4.22 -17.40
N ASP A 134 -14.25 4.73 -18.24
CA ASP A 134 -15.49 5.37 -17.82
C ASP A 134 -16.48 4.30 -17.33
N PRO A 135 -17.02 4.40 -16.10
CA PRO A 135 -18.01 3.45 -15.57
C PRO A 135 -19.22 3.27 -16.49
N MET A 136 -19.71 4.35 -17.08
CA MET A 136 -20.86 4.29 -17.99
C MET A 136 -20.55 3.50 -19.27
N ALA A 137 -19.39 3.74 -19.87
CA ALA A 137 -18.96 3.03 -21.06
C ALA A 137 -18.77 1.53 -20.79
N ILE A 138 -18.16 1.18 -19.66
CA ILE A 138 -17.92 -0.22 -19.26
C ILE A 138 -19.22 -0.95 -18.97
N SER A 139 -20.18 -0.32 -18.27
CA SER A 139 -21.47 -0.94 -17.94
C SER A 139 -22.32 -1.22 -19.19
N MET A 140 -22.23 -0.36 -20.21
CA MET A 140 -22.93 -0.50 -21.48
C MET A 140 -22.28 -1.50 -22.45
N THR A 141 -21.00 -1.79 -22.23
CA THR A 141 -20.25 -2.68 -23.12
C THR A 141 -20.52 -4.14 -22.77
N ASN A 142 -21.20 -4.85 -23.63
CA ASN A 142 -21.51 -6.27 -23.44
C ASN A 142 -20.52 -7.15 -24.22
N CYS A 143 -19.23 -6.84 -24.14
CA CYS A 143 -18.20 -7.52 -24.91
C CYS A 143 -17.79 -8.86 -24.30
N ILE A 144 -17.89 -9.90 -25.10
CA ILE A 144 -17.18 -11.15 -24.88
C ILE A 144 -15.80 -10.96 -25.52
N GLY A 145 -14.76 -10.78 -24.75
CA GLY A 145 -13.43 -10.57 -25.27
C GLY A 145 -12.42 -10.22 -24.18
N ILE A 146 -11.20 -10.01 -24.63
CA ILE A 146 -10.09 -9.67 -23.75
C ILE A 146 -10.35 -8.27 -23.15
N PRO A 147 -10.36 -8.13 -21.81
CA PRO A 147 -10.57 -6.84 -21.19
C PRO A 147 -9.39 -5.90 -21.45
N HIS A 148 -9.70 -4.63 -21.68
CA HIS A 148 -8.76 -3.54 -21.89
C HIS A 148 -8.90 -2.44 -20.85
N THR A 149 -10.12 -2.27 -20.30
CA THR A 149 -10.42 -1.22 -19.34
C THR A 149 -11.11 -1.77 -18.10
N TRP A 150 -10.98 -1.03 -16.99
CA TRP A 150 -11.59 -1.37 -15.72
C TRP A 150 -12.13 -0.14 -15.01
N THR A 151 -13.12 -0.35 -14.14
CA THR A 151 -13.61 0.65 -13.20
C THR A 151 -13.87 0.02 -11.85
N TYR A 152 -13.81 0.83 -10.79
CA TYR A 152 -14.04 0.40 -9.43
C TYR A 152 -14.92 1.39 -8.68
N SER A 153 -15.94 0.87 -8.02
CA SER A 153 -16.84 1.62 -7.15
C SER A 153 -16.99 0.96 -5.79
N ARG A 154 -17.36 1.74 -4.78
CA ARG A 154 -17.78 1.25 -3.47
C ARG A 154 -19.17 1.73 -3.18
N GLU A 155 -19.99 0.85 -2.63
CA GLU A 155 -21.38 1.14 -2.29
C GLU A 155 -21.74 0.50 -0.96
N LEU A 156 -22.71 1.10 -0.25
CA LEU A 156 -23.35 0.48 0.90
C LEU A 156 -24.51 -0.34 0.40
N GLU A 157 -24.56 -1.58 0.80
CA GLU A 157 -25.62 -2.52 0.44
C GLU A 157 -26.35 -3.00 1.70
N ASP A 158 -27.65 -2.98 1.65
CA ASP A 158 -28.48 -3.61 2.68
C ASP A 158 -28.50 -5.13 2.44
N TYR A 159 -28.26 -5.90 3.47
CA TYR A 159 -28.36 -7.35 3.44
C TYR A 159 -29.12 -7.86 4.68
N GLU A 160 -29.82 -8.96 4.53
CA GLU A 160 -30.57 -9.56 5.60
C GLU A 160 -29.76 -10.69 6.26
N GLU A 161 -29.60 -10.63 7.57
CA GLU A 161 -28.95 -11.67 8.36
C GLU A 161 -29.81 -11.95 9.60
N GLU A 162 -30.25 -13.18 9.73
CA GLU A 162 -31.13 -13.64 10.83
C GLU A 162 -32.44 -12.80 10.97
N GLY A 163 -33.01 -12.33 9.85
CA GLY A 163 -34.21 -11.51 9.84
C GLY A 163 -33.97 -10.02 10.21
N VAL A 164 -32.72 -9.61 10.33
CA VAL A 164 -32.34 -8.22 10.60
C VAL A 164 -31.66 -7.63 9.36
N VAL A 165 -32.15 -6.49 8.90
CA VAL A 165 -31.53 -5.73 7.83
C VAL A 165 -30.29 -5.04 8.38
N LYS A 166 -29.13 -5.35 7.84
CA LYS A 166 -27.83 -4.76 8.17
C LYS A 166 -27.22 -4.12 6.92
N GLN A 167 -26.31 -3.19 7.14
CA GLN A 167 -25.56 -2.56 6.04
C GLN A 167 -24.14 -3.09 6.00
N ARG A 168 -23.66 -3.36 4.80
CA ARG A 168 -22.27 -3.72 4.56
C ARG A 168 -21.66 -2.89 3.43
N LEU A 169 -20.37 -2.63 3.53
CA LEU A 169 -19.62 -1.99 2.46
C LEU A 169 -19.21 -3.03 1.43
N VAL A 170 -19.49 -2.77 0.18
CA VAL A 170 -19.19 -3.65 -0.95
C VAL A 170 -18.33 -2.91 -1.96
N GLY A 171 -17.28 -3.56 -2.45
CA GLY A 171 -16.45 -3.08 -3.56
C GLY A 171 -16.80 -3.82 -4.84
N LYS A 172 -16.92 -3.09 -5.94
CA LYS A 172 -17.31 -3.61 -7.24
C LYS A 172 -16.26 -3.23 -8.28
N LEU A 173 -15.52 -4.21 -8.76
CA LEU A 173 -14.57 -4.06 -9.88
C LEU A 173 -15.24 -4.58 -11.15
N GLU A 174 -15.42 -3.71 -12.12
CA GLU A 174 -15.97 -4.05 -13.43
C GLU A 174 -14.91 -3.97 -14.53
N LEU A 175 -14.94 -4.92 -15.43
CA LEU A 175 -14.11 -4.95 -16.65
C LEU A 175 -15.00 -4.83 -17.89
N ASP A 176 -14.47 -4.22 -18.94
CA ASP A 176 -15.17 -4.13 -20.24
C ASP A 176 -15.28 -5.47 -20.98
N GLY A 177 -14.60 -6.50 -20.49
CA GLY A 177 -14.66 -7.84 -21.07
C GLY A 177 -14.40 -8.95 -20.06
N ARG A 178 -14.43 -10.19 -20.51
CA ARG A 178 -14.06 -11.38 -19.74
C ARG A 178 -13.16 -12.28 -20.57
N ALA A 179 -12.14 -12.84 -19.94
CA ALA A 179 -11.24 -13.80 -20.56
C ALA A 179 -10.91 -14.94 -19.62
N SER A 180 -10.36 -16.03 -20.14
CA SER A 180 -9.74 -17.06 -19.30
C SER A 180 -8.49 -16.49 -18.63
N GLY A 181 -8.22 -16.90 -17.39
CA GLY A 181 -7.03 -16.50 -16.64
C GLY A 181 -7.36 -15.67 -15.40
N LYS A 182 -6.36 -14.92 -14.95
CA LYS A 182 -6.43 -14.13 -13.73
C LYS A 182 -6.17 -12.66 -14.03
N ILE A 183 -6.73 -11.81 -13.22
CA ILE A 183 -6.32 -10.41 -13.11
C ILE A 183 -5.60 -10.21 -11.79
N ARG A 184 -4.61 -9.34 -11.78
CA ARG A 184 -3.92 -8.86 -10.59
C ARG A 184 -4.41 -7.46 -10.29
N VAL A 185 -4.97 -7.29 -9.12
CA VAL A 185 -5.47 -6.00 -8.63
C VAL A 185 -4.43 -5.44 -7.67
N PHE A 186 -3.97 -4.23 -7.94
CA PHE A 186 -3.05 -3.47 -7.10
C PHE A 186 -3.86 -2.44 -6.31
N TYR A 187 -3.79 -2.50 -5.00
CA TYR A 187 -4.59 -1.64 -4.15
C TYR A 187 -3.80 -1.18 -2.92
N ASN A 188 -4.24 -0.08 -2.32
CA ASN A 188 -3.69 0.36 -1.05
C ASN A 188 -4.40 -0.38 0.08
N ARG A 189 -3.62 -1.12 0.87
CA ARG A 189 -4.11 -1.73 2.09
C ARG A 189 -4.01 -0.70 3.21
N PRO A 190 -5.12 -0.29 3.85
CA PRO A 190 -5.05 0.61 4.99
C PRO A 190 -4.32 -0.08 6.15
N LEU A 191 -3.65 0.69 7.00
CA LEU A 191 -3.10 0.17 8.23
C LEU A 191 -4.24 -0.35 9.12
N PRO A 192 -4.06 -1.52 9.75
CA PRO A 192 -5.04 -2.06 10.69
C PRO A 192 -5.11 -1.20 11.96
N LYS A 193 -6.14 -1.40 12.74
CA LYS A 193 -6.14 -0.97 14.14
C LYS A 193 -5.18 -1.85 14.93
N TYR A 194 -4.45 -1.23 15.84
CA TYR A 194 -3.51 -1.91 16.71
C TYR A 194 -4.09 -2.09 18.11
N GLU A 195 -3.67 -3.16 18.76
CA GLU A 195 -3.85 -3.41 20.18
C GLU A 195 -2.54 -3.06 20.92
N LEU A 196 -2.55 -2.99 22.25
CA LEU A 196 -1.38 -2.59 23.03
C LEU A 196 -0.12 -3.44 22.77
N ASP A 197 -0.33 -4.75 22.56
CA ASP A 197 0.75 -5.70 22.32
C ASP A 197 1.05 -5.93 20.83
N SER A 198 0.37 -5.21 19.95
CA SER A 198 0.58 -5.35 18.51
C SER A 198 1.96 -4.82 18.11
N VAL A 199 2.59 -5.53 17.17
CA VAL A 199 3.85 -5.09 16.56
C VAL A 199 3.54 -4.27 15.32
N ILE A 200 4.15 -3.11 15.23
CA ILE A 200 4.03 -2.19 14.09
C ILE A 200 5.22 -2.43 13.17
N TYR A 201 4.95 -2.94 11.95
CA TYR A 201 5.96 -3.20 10.93
C TYR A 201 5.97 -2.06 9.92
N LEU A 202 6.64 -0.97 10.25
CA LEU A 202 6.77 0.19 9.38
C LEU A 202 8.23 0.64 9.31
N SER A 203 8.60 1.38 8.26
CA SER A 203 9.92 2.00 8.20
C SER A 203 10.04 3.14 9.20
N ASP A 204 11.28 3.51 9.55
CA ASP A 204 11.59 4.55 10.53
C ASP A 204 10.89 5.87 10.22
N LEU A 205 10.77 6.21 8.94
CA LEU A 205 10.09 7.43 8.50
C LEU A 205 8.63 7.46 8.93
N TYR A 206 7.94 6.30 8.85
CA TYR A 206 6.54 6.18 9.27
C TYR A 206 6.41 6.04 10.78
N ASN A 207 7.31 5.31 11.42
CA ASN A 207 7.36 5.22 12.88
C ASN A 207 7.55 6.60 13.50
N ASN A 208 8.45 7.42 12.95
CA ASN A 208 8.64 8.80 13.39
C ASN A 208 7.38 9.65 13.17
N MET A 209 6.71 9.53 12.01
CA MET A 209 5.45 10.24 11.78
C MET A 209 4.36 9.85 12.78
N LEU A 210 4.21 8.56 13.08
CA LEU A 210 3.25 8.09 14.08
C LEU A 210 3.61 8.60 15.48
N LEU A 211 4.89 8.60 15.84
CA LEU A 211 5.37 9.10 17.13
C LEU A 211 5.05 10.60 17.28
N GLN A 212 5.44 11.44 16.32
CA GLN A 212 5.19 12.87 16.38
C GLN A 212 3.69 13.19 16.38
N GLY A 213 2.90 12.47 15.57
CA GLY A 213 1.45 12.63 15.55
C GLY A 213 0.78 12.20 16.84
N LEU A 214 1.29 11.13 17.48
CA LEU A 214 0.80 10.69 18.80
C LEU A 214 1.14 11.71 19.89
N CYS A 215 2.38 12.25 19.91
CA CYS A 215 2.77 13.31 20.82
C CYS A 215 1.86 14.54 20.67
N TYR A 216 1.59 14.98 19.43
CA TYR A 216 0.67 16.08 19.15
C TYR A 216 -0.73 15.81 19.72
N ASN A 217 -1.29 14.62 19.50
CA ASN A 217 -2.60 14.24 20.02
C ASN A 217 -2.63 14.13 21.55
N LEU A 218 -1.55 13.63 22.19
CA LEU A 218 -1.40 13.60 23.64
C LEU A 218 -1.35 15.01 24.21
N CYS A 219 -0.60 15.94 23.58
CA CYS A 219 -0.56 17.34 24.01
C CYS A 219 -1.95 18.00 23.98
N ILE A 220 -2.76 17.70 22.95
CA ILE A 220 -4.14 18.18 22.88
C ILE A 220 -5.00 17.57 23.99
N TYR A 221 -4.91 16.26 24.18
CA TYR A 221 -5.73 15.53 25.17
C TYR A 221 -5.43 15.97 26.61
N TYR A 222 -4.14 16.11 26.96
CA TYR A 222 -3.69 16.53 28.29
C TYR A 222 -3.54 18.04 28.45
N LYS A 223 -3.89 18.85 27.41
CA LYS A 223 -3.82 20.31 27.39
C LYS A 223 -2.41 20.87 27.65
N LEU A 224 -1.39 20.23 27.11
CA LEU A 224 0.02 20.63 27.21
C LEU A 224 0.33 21.72 26.16
N ALA A 225 0.01 22.96 26.46
CA ALA A 225 0.12 24.06 25.49
C ALA A 225 1.58 24.31 25.06
N ASP A 226 2.54 24.17 25.97
CA ASP A 226 3.94 24.51 25.74
C ASP A 226 4.64 23.63 24.69
N TYR A 227 4.19 22.39 24.54
CA TYR A 227 4.78 21.41 23.62
C TYR A 227 4.01 21.22 22.33
N LYS A 228 2.75 21.64 22.29
CA LYS A 228 1.82 21.37 21.18
C LYS A 228 2.34 21.87 19.83
N ASP A 229 2.76 23.14 19.76
CA ASP A 229 3.16 23.77 18.50
C ASP A 229 4.46 23.16 17.95
N ALA A 230 5.37 22.72 18.83
CA ALA A 230 6.58 22.02 18.44
C ALA A 230 6.26 20.66 17.79
N PHE A 231 5.42 19.84 18.42
CA PHE A 231 5.02 18.55 17.89
C PHE A 231 4.16 18.67 16.63
N GLU A 232 3.29 19.67 16.52
CA GLU A 232 2.55 19.96 15.30
C GLU A 232 3.49 20.21 14.12
N THR A 233 4.51 21.06 14.34
CA THR A 233 5.51 21.39 13.33
C THR A 233 6.30 20.15 12.87
N GLU A 234 6.77 19.32 13.79
CA GLU A 234 7.52 18.11 13.47
C GLU A 234 6.63 17.06 12.79
N PHE A 235 5.37 16.92 13.19
CA PHE A 235 4.40 16.04 12.55
C PHE A 235 4.14 16.46 11.10
N GLU A 236 3.95 17.76 10.83
CA GLU A 236 3.76 18.25 9.46
C GLU A 236 5.01 18.03 8.59
N LYS A 237 6.21 18.21 9.15
CA LYS A 237 7.47 17.89 8.46
C LYS A 237 7.55 16.40 8.11
N ALA A 238 7.23 15.53 9.04
CA ALA A 238 7.24 14.08 8.84
C ALA A 238 6.22 13.67 7.75
N LYS A 239 5.00 14.22 7.77
CA LYS A 239 4.01 14.00 6.71
C LYS A 239 4.51 14.47 5.34
N ALA A 240 5.14 15.63 5.28
CA ALA A 240 5.70 16.17 4.04
C ALA A 240 6.82 15.28 3.49
N ALA A 241 7.69 14.73 4.35
CA ALA A 241 8.76 13.82 3.96
C ALA A 241 8.19 12.53 3.34
N ILE A 242 7.19 11.93 3.97
CA ILE A 242 6.50 10.73 3.45
C ILE A 242 5.83 11.03 2.11
N LYS A 243 5.13 12.15 1.99
CA LYS A 243 4.49 12.54 0.73
C LYS A 243 5.50 12.66 -0.41
N ARG A 244 6.68 13.22 -0.15
CA ARG A 244 7.78 13.31 -1.15
C ARG A 244 8.29 11.92 -1.54
N SER A 245 8.56 11.05 -0.57
CA SER A 245 9.01 9.68 -0.81
C SER A 245 8.00 8.90 -1.66
N ASN A 246 6.72 8.98 -1.34
CA ASN A 246 5.65 8.31 -2.06
C ASN A 246 5.48 8.81 -3.50
N VAL A 247 5.64 10.11 -3.76
CA VAL A 247 5.58 10.68 -5.12
C VAL A 247 6.74 10.16 -5.95
N THR A 248 7.95 10.14 -5.40
CA THR A 248 9.15 9.65 -6.09
C THR A 248 9.02 8.17 -6.44
N ALA A 249 8.56 7.33 -5.52
CA ALA A 249 8.34 5.91 -5.76
C ALA A 249 7.31 5.66 -6.88
N ARG A 250 6.20 6.39 -6.89
CA ARG A 250 5.18 6.29 -7.95
C ARG A 250 5.71 6.73 -9.32
N MET A 251 6.53 7.77 -9.39
CA MET A 251 7.14 8.23 -10.64
C MET A 251 8.11 7.19 -11.19
N LEU A 252 8.92 6.57 -10.33
CA LEU A 252 9.86 5.51 -10.73
C LEU A 252 9.12 4.27 -11.24
N GLN A 253 8.04 3.86 -10.59
CA GLN A 253 7.21 2.74 -11.04
C GLN A 253 6.55 3.01 -12.40
N ARG A 254 6.01 4.22 -12.62
CA ARG A 254 5.43 4.59 -13.92
C ARG A 254 6.46 4.63 -15.04
N ASN A 255 7.65 5.10 -14.75
CA ASN A 255 8.73 5.15 -15.74
C ASN A 255 9.26 3.75 -16.07
N SER A 256 9.45 2.87 -15.08
CA SER A 256 9.88 1.49 -15.32
C SER A 256 8.85 0.68 -16.13
N ALA A 257 7.56 0.86 -15.86
CA ALA A 257 6.50 0.23 -16.66
C ALA A 257 6.53 0.71 -18.13
N ARG A 258 6.70 2.01 -18.37
CA ARG A 258 6.79 2.56 -19.74
C ARG A 258 8.03 2.08 -20.49
N PHE A 259 9.19 1.99 -19.82
CA PHE A 259 10.42 1.49 -20.45
C PHE A 259 10.39 -0.01 -20.74
N GLY A 260 9.73 -0.80 -19.89
CA GLY A 260 9.53 -2.24 -20.11
C GLY A 260 8.69 -2.52 -21.37
N ASP A 261 7.57 -1.82 -21.54
CA ASP A 261 6.66 -1.98 -22.67
C ASP A 261 7.30 -1.66 -24.02
N TYR A 262 8.11 -0.58 -24.10
CA TYR A 262 8.78 -0.22 -25.35
C TYR A 262 9.84 -1.24 -25.74
N ARG A 263 10.61 -1.75 -24.81
CA ARG A 263 11.66 -2.73 -25.08
C ARG A 263 11.11 -4.08 -25.53
N ASP A 264 9.99 -4.50 -24.95
CA ASP A 264 9.31 -5.74 -25.31
C ASP A 264 8.57 -5.65 -26.64
N MET A 265 8.00 -4.49 -26.99
CA MET A 265 7.42 -4.24 -28.31
C MET A 265 8.50 -4.27 -29.42
N TYR A 266 9.66 -3.65 -29.20
CA TYR A 266 10.76 -3.71 -30.16
C TYR A 266 11.38 -5.10 -30.28
N ALA A 267 11.49 -5.84 -29.20
CA ALA A 267 11.97 -7.21 -29.21
C ALA A 267 11.02 -8.17 -29.95
N ALA A 268 9.71 -7.97 -29.80
CA ALA A 268 8.69 -8.74 -30.54
C ALA A 268 8.67 -8.38 -32.04
N ALA A 269 8.90 -7.12 -32.39
CA ALA A 269 8.96 -6.66 -33.79
C ALA A 269 10.25 -7.09 -34.52
N LEU A 270 11.32 -7.39 -33.81
CA LEU A 270 12.60 -7.84 -34.34
C LEU A 270 12.78 -9.36 -34.28
N SER A 271 11.79 -10.12 -33.81
CA SER A 271 11.83 -11.58 -33.84
C SER A 271 11.69 -12.08 -35.27
N PRO A 272 12.64 -12.89 -35.77
CA PRO A 272 12.60 -13.39 -37.16
C PRO A 272 11.43 -14.35 -37.45
N ASP A 273 10.67 -14.75 -36.45
CA ASP A 273 9.54 -15.68 -36.55
C ASP A 273 8.16 -14.96 -36.59
N ALA A 274 8.12 -13.63 -36.68
CA ALA A 274 6.87 -12.89 -36.88
C ALA A 274 6.45 -13.00 -38.37
N THR A 275 5.87 -14.15 -38.72
CA THR A 275 5.09 -14.27 -39.95
C THR A 275 3.72 -13.61 -39.74
N PHE A 276 3.46 -12.57 -40.52
CA PHE A 276 2.16 -11.90 -40.67
C PHE A 276 1.16 -12.77 -41.39
#